data_7d865526dd7b13752f9a03b6321d2bcc
#
_entry.id   7d865526dd7b13752f9a03b6321d2bcc
#
_cell.length_a   1.000
_cell.length_b   1.000
_cell.length_c   1.000
_cell.angle_alpha   90.00
_cell.angle_beta   90.00
_cell.angle_gamma   90.00
#
_symmetry.space_group_name_H-M   'P 1'
#
loop_
_entity.id
_entity.type
_entity.pdbx_description
1 polymer ?
#
loop_
_entity_poly.entity_id
_entity_poly.type
_entity_poly.pdbx_seq_one_letter_code
_entity_poly.pdbx_strand_id
1 'polypeptide(L)'
;MIKLTPIPVEIDDVESATINVCMQDGITLSIPITPLQLRPHHLCLPEELYNKCSSYSVSVVYKNGETATFERTKYQTMGSVATNNLVSINTNSPYKYTPEDCGMVLDVLQAMYQDTEHSIVDTQHGTKNLIYFSVHGAGYLKLLKLSLEAIIKTTTNINFDILFICTAEIKSELEISDYVLPFNVHYMIVNKPADGIEASKNKCKVFQWQGINDYNKILFLDCDIIAIKDVSYLFDLATQSNKLYTCYNASKVGKDKMIAHKNIYHSISPIANEHLETLKLHNQMPFNAGQFLMINSYKMQEHFKNVNWFMENWPGYFFFEQSYMVEYFCRNLLTIADVMQQHIFVCTIATAEKNKKLHNDDACMIHFAGSSLQSDTKLDFIDNYINAYITQ
;
A
#
# COMPACT_ATOMS: atom_id res chain seq x y z
N MET A 1 -19.37 2.29 -15.28
CA MET A 1 -18.35 3.30 -15.65
C MET A 1 -17.02 2.82 -15.16
N ILE A 2 -16.04 2.70 -16.03
CA ILE A 2 -14.65 2.38 -15.70
C ILE A 2 -13.88 3.70 -15.59
N LYS A 3 -13.21 3.91 -14.46
CA LYS A 3 -12.33 5.06 -14.27
C LYS A 3 -11.08 4.84 -15.11
N LEU A 4 -10.72 5.84 -15.91
CA LEU A 4 -9.51 5.84 -16.70
C LEU A 4 -8.34 6.42 -15.92
N THR A 5 -7.15 6.11 -16.39
CA THR A 5 -5.91 6.68 -15.88
C THR A 5 -5.94 8.21 -16.04
N PRO A 6 -5.73 9.00 -14.99
CA PRO A 6 -5.62 10.45 -15.08
C PRO A 6 -4.50 10.86 -16.06
N ILE A 7 -4.63 12.03 -16.64
CA ILE A 7 -3.60 12.63 -17.47
C ILE A 7 -2.98 13.83 -16.76
N PRO A 8 -1.66 14.04 -16.87
CA PRO A 8 -0.96 15.12 -16.21
C PRO A 8 -1.13 16.44 -16.97
N VAL A 9 -2.25 17.12 -16.73
CA VAL A 9 -2.55 18.41 -17.37
C VAL A 9 -2.99 19.44 -16.34
N GLU A 10 -2.56 20.68 -16.52
CA GLU A 10 -3.08 21.83 -15.76
C GLU A 10 -4.48 22.15 -16.31
N ILE A 11 -5.51 21.76 -15.55
CA ILE A 11 -6.91 21.81 -15.98
C ILE A 11 -7.34 23.24 -16.33
N ASP A 12 -6.83 24.23 -15.61
CA ASP A 12 -7.16 25.63 -15.82
C ASP A 12 -6.64 26.18 -17.17
N ASP A 13 -5.64 25.51 -17.77
CA ASP A 13 -5.10 25.86 -19.07
C ASP A 13 -5.80 25.12 -20.23
N VAL A 14 -6.70 24.18 -19.93
CA VAL A 14 -7.41 23.39 -20.94
C VAL A 14 -8.63 24.13 -21.44
N GLU A 15 -8.76 24.22 -22.77
CA GLU A 15 -9.96 24.73 -23.46
C GLU A 15 -10.96 23.62 -23.73
N SER A 16 -10.49 22.48 -24.27
CA SER A 16 -11.34 21.34 -24.58
C SER A 16 -10.56 20.02 -24.50
N ALA A 17 -11.27 18.91 -24.31
CA ALA A 17 -10.67 17.58 -24.33
C ALA A 17 -11.59 16.55 -24.95
N THR A 18 -11.00 15.47 -25.49
CA THR A 18 -11.71 14.38 -26.16
C THR A 18 -11.07 13.05 -25.82
N ILE A 19 -11.87 12.06 -25.45
CA ILE A 19 -11.43 10.67 -25.34
C ILE A 19 -11.65 10.01 -26.70
N ASN A 20 -10.59 9.49 -27.30
CA ASN A 20 -10.65 8.70 -28.53
C ASN A 20 -10.50 7.23 -28.15
N VAL A 21 -11.52 6.42 -28.43
CA VAL A 21 -11.57 4.99 -28.11
C VAL A 21 -11.42 4.19 -29.38
N CYS A 22 -10.33 3.47 -29.52
CA CYS A 22 -10.11 2.55 -30.63
C CYS A 22 -10.74 1.19 -30.30
N MET A 23 -11.74 0.80 -31.06
CA MET A 23 -12.45 -0.45 -30.85
C MET A 23 -11.65 -1.62 -31.49
N GLN A 24 -11.93 -2.85 -31.06
CA GLN A 24 -11.26 -4.06 -31.56
C GLN A 24 -11.50 -4.32 -33.08
N ASP A 25 -12.56 -3.78 -33.59
CA ASP A 25 -12.88 -3.82 -35.05
C ASP A 25 -12.23 -2.69 -35.87
N GLY A 26 -11.39 -1.87 -35.22
CA GLY A 26 -10.68 -0.75 -35.86
C GLY A 26 -11.46 0.56 -35.95
N ILE A 27 -12.68 0.61 -35.44
CA ILE A 27 -13.47 1.85 -35.41
C ILE A 27 -12.95 2.72 -34.24
N THR A 28 -12.76 4.01 -34.51
CA THR A 28 -12.43 4.99 -33.43
C THR A 28 -13.65 5.84 -33.14
N LEU A 29 -14.03 5.85 -31.84
CA LEU A 29 -15.09 6.70 -31.30
C LEU A 29 -14.46 7.89 -30.55
N SER A 30 -14.88 9.10 -30.91
CA SER A 30 -14.42 10.33 -30.22
C SER A 30 -15.53 10.85 -29.30
N ILE A 31 -15.22 10.94 -28.03
CA ILE A 31 -16.15 11.34 -26.96
C ILE A 31 -15.65 12.66 -26.37
N PRO A 32 -16.32 13.78 -26.62
CA PRO A 32 -15.95 15.04 -26.00
C PRO A 32 -16.19 14.98 -24.49
N ILE A 33 -15.23 15.53 -23.72
CA ILE A 33 -15.31 15.65 -22.29
C ILE A 33 -15.02 17.08 -21.85
N THR A 34 -15.53 17.46 -20.67
CA THR A 34 -15.23 18.76 -20.08
C THR A 34 -13.84 18.75 -19.43
N PRO A 35 -13.13 19.89 -19.34
CA PRO A 35 -11.86 19.96 -18.63
C PRO A 35 -11.94 19.42 -17.18
N LEU A 36 -13.04 19.62 -16.49
CA LEU A 36 -13.25 19.11 -15.13
C LEU A 36 -13.24 17.57 -15.05
N GLN A 37 -13.61 16.89 -16.14
CA GLN A 37 -13.55 15.42 -16.21
C GLN A 37 -12.11 14.89 -16.35
N LEU A 38 -11.14 15.75 -16.63
CA LEU A 38 -9.71 15.39 -16.61
C LEU A 38 -9.13 15.25 -15.21
N ARG A 39 -9.83 15.76 -14.18
CA ARG A 39 -9.40 15.61 -12.80
C ARG A 39 -9.23 14.15 -12.43
N PRO A 40 -8.28 13.82 -11.55
CA PRO A 40 -8.13 12.49 -10.99
C PRO A 40 -9.48 11.93 -10.52
N HIS A 41 -9.77 10.69 -10.85
CA HIS A 41 -11.02 9.97 -10.55
C HIS A 41 -12.30 10.41 -11.32
N HIS A 42 -12.24 11.46 -12.14
CA HIS A 42 -13.39 11.92 -12.92
C HIS A 42 -13.36 11.46 -14.38
N LEU A 43 -12.17 11.11 -14.90
CA LEU A 43 -12.02 10.58 -16.26
C LEU A 43 -12.55 9.15 -16.27
N CYS A 44 -13.64 8.91 -17.03
CA CYS A 44 -14.34 7.64 -17.04
C CYS A 44 -14.81 7.25 -18.45
N LEU A 45 -14.88 5.94 -18.72
CA LEU A 45 -15.57 5.37 -19.87
C LEU A 45 -16.70 4.44 -19.44
N PRO A 46 -17.78 4.31 -20.22
CA PRO A 46 -18.73 3.21 -20.07
C PRO A 46 -18.02 1.87 -20.10
N GLU A 47 -18.35 0.97 -19.19
CA GLU A 47 -17.74 -0.35 -19.08
C GLU A 47 -17.84 -1.17 -20.36
N GLU A 48 -18.96 -1.08 -21.06
CA GLU A 48 -19.15 -1.73 -22.36
C GLU A 48 -18.15 -1.26 -23.42
N LEU A 49 -17.88 0.04 -23.48
CA LEU A 49 -16.90 0.61 -24.41
C LEU A 49 -15.48 0.19 -24.03
N TYR A 50 -15.15 0.29 -22.73
CA TYR A 50 -13.83 -0.11 -22.22
C TYR A 50 -13.55 -1.58 -22.49
N ASN A 51 -14.53 -2.47 -22.32
CA ASN A 51 -14.36 -3.90 -22.55
C ASN A 51 -14.16 -4.25 -24.05
N LYS A 52 -14.72 -3.46 -24.96
CA LYS A 52 -14.63 -3.66 -26.41
C LYS A 52 -13.51 -2.87 -27.08
N CYS A 53 -12.83 -1.95 -26.38
CA CYS A 53 -11.73 -1.20 -26.97
C CYS A 53 -10.42 -2.00 -26.96
N SER A 54 -9.54 -1.71 -27.91
CA SER A 54 -8.14 -2.17 -27.94
C SER A 54 -7.21 -1.17 -27.28
N SER A 55 -7.47 0.12 -27.47
CA SER A 55 -6.74 1.24 -26.90
C SER A 55 -7.65 2.46 -26.77
N TYR A 56 -7.19 3.45 -26.04
CA TYR A 56 -7.83 4.77 -26.02
C TYR A 56 -6.75 5.85 -25.90
N SER A 57 -7.08 7.06 -26.31
CA SER A 57 -6.25 8.23 -26.10
C SER A 57 -7.10 9.40 -25.59
N VAL A 58 -6.45 10.34 -24.91
CA VAL A 58 -7.07 11.59 -24.49
C VAL A 58 -6.36 12.73 -25.20
N SER A 59 -7.07 13.43 -26.05
CA SER A 59 -6.57 14.62 -26.74
C SER A 59 -7.05 15.86 -26.00
N VAL A 60 -6.13 16.79 -25.76
CA VAL A 60 -6.37 18.04 -25.03
C VAL A 60 -5.98 19.21 -25.92
N VAL A 61 -6.83 20.23 -25.95
CA VAL A 61 -6.53 21.53 -26.57
C VAL A 61 -6.38 22.54 -25.45
N TYR A 62 -5.23 23.20 -25.40
CA TYR A 62 -4.95 24.24 -24.42
C TYR A 62 -5.45 25.61 -24.90
N LYS A 63 -5.70 26.53 -23.97
CA LYS A 63 -6.15 27.90 -24.27
C LYS A 63 -5.18 28.71 -25.13
N ASN A 64 -3.91 28.32 -25.16
CA ASN A 64 -2.89 28.89 -26.03
C ASN A 64 -2.91 28.32 -27.47
N GLY A 65 -3.82 27.40 -27.75
CA GLY A 65 -3.97 26.74 -29.05
C GLY A 65 -3.06 25.50 -29.26
N GLU A 66 -2.21 25.17 -28.29
CA GLU A 66 -1.43 23.93 -28.34
C GLU A 66 -2.33 22.70 -28.14
N THR A 67 -1.89 21.56 -28.65
CA THR A 67 -2.60 20.28 -28.50
C THR A 67 -1.64 19.23 -27.99
N ALA A 68 -2.13 18.40 -27.07
CA ALA A 68 -1.44 17.20 -26.60
C ALA A 68 -2.35 15.98 -26.72
N THR A 69 -1.77 14.82 -27.04
CA THR A 69 -2.50 13.54 -27.07
C THR A 69 -1.78 12.54 -26.19
N PHE A 70 -2.52 11.97 -25.25
CA PHE A 70 -2.05 10.98 -24.27
C PHE A 70 -2.62 9.62 -24.69
N GLU A 71 -1.81 8.83 -25.36
CA GLU A 71 -2.21 7.49 -25.79
C GLU A 71 -2.16 6.51 -24.63
N ARG A 72 -3.08 5.56 -24.61
CA ARG A 72 -3.22 4.52 -23.60
C ARG A 72 -3.54 3.19 -24.26
N THR A 73 -2.77 2.18 -23.93
CA THR A 73 -3.07 0.81 -24.33
C THR A 73 -3.86 0.11 -23.23
N LYS A 74 -4.86 -0.65 -23.63
CA LYS A 74 -5.56 -1.53 -22.70
C LYS A 74 -4.63 -2.68 -22.33
N TYR A 75 -4.55 -3.04 -21.05
CA TYR A 75 -3.75 -4.17 -20.62
C TYR A 75 -4.16 -5.43 -21.33
N GLN A 76 -3.21 -6.04 -22.01
CA GLN A 76 -3.35 -7.40 -22.51
C GLN A 76 -2.74 -8.35 -21.47
N THR A 77 -3.51 -9.32 -21.03
CA THR A 77 -2.97 -10.52 -20.39
C THR A 77 -2.04 -11.19 -21.41
N MET A 78 -0.77 -11.31 -21.07
CA MET A 78 0.22 -11.83 -22.00
C MET A 78 0.16 -13.34 -22.09
N GLY A 79 -0.33 -13.82 -23.24
CA GLY A 79 0.22 -15.00 -23.85
C GLY A 79 1.57 -14.61 -24.46
N SER A 80 2.61 -15.36 -24.13
CA SER A 80 3.99 -15.32 -24.62
C SER A 80 4.29 -14.38 -25.79
N VAL A 81 4.88 -13.22 -25.53
CA VAL A 81 5.60 -12.42 -26.52
C VAL A 81 7.01 -12.21 -26.00
N ALA A 82 7.99 -12.62 -26.81
CA ALA A 82 9.39 -12.31 -26.56
C ALA A 82 9.59 -10.79 -26.61
N THR A 83 10.04 -10.21 -25.51
CA THR A 83 10.06 -8.77 -25.37
C THR A 83 11.41 -8.31 -24.84
N ASN A 84 12.24 -7.87 -25.77
CA ASN A 84 13.54 -7.26 -25.46
C ASN A 84 13.40 -5.85 -24.82
N ASN A 85 12.19 -5.27 -24.78
CA ASN A 85 11.93 -3.90 -24.31
C ASN A 85 10.97 -3.80 -23.12
N LEU A 86 10.62 -4.92 -22.48
CA LEU A 86 9.76 -4.90 -21.30
C LEU A 86 10.58 -4.79 -20.01
N VAL A 87 10.21 -3.88 -19.16
CA VAL A 87 10.68 -3.87 -17.79
C VAL A 87 10.00 -5.03 -17.08
N SER A 88 10.73 -6.12 -16.89
CA SER A 88 10.25 -7.25 -16.09
C SER A 88 10.42 -6.92 -14.62
N ILE A 89 9.32 -6.57 -13.98
CA ILE A 89 9.30 -6.27 -12.55
C ILE A 89 9.10 -7.55 -11.76
N ASN A 90 8.37 -8.48 -12.33
CA ASN A 90 8.10 -9.78 -11.75
C ASN A 90 7.94 -10.83 -12.83
N THR A 91 8.80 -11.83 -12.80
CA THR A 91 8.74 -12.96 -13.73
C THR A 91 7.46 -13.79 -13.60
N ASN A 92 6.79 -13.71 -12.45
CA ASN A 92 5.55 -14.44 -12.15
C ASN A 92 4.29 -13.60 -12.33
N SER A 93 4.39 -12.30 -12.61
CA SER A 93 3.23 -11.46 -12.86
C SER A 93 2.60 -11.83 -14.22
N PRO A 94 1.28 -11.96 -14.30
CA PRO A 94 0.57 -12.09 -15.57
C PRO A 94 0.62 -10.81 -16.40
N TYR A 95 1.04 -9.68 -15.80
CA TYR A 95 1.09 -8.38 -16.46
C TYR A 95 2.53 -7.98 -16.73
N LYS A 96 2.75 -7.37 -17.89
CA LYS A 96 4.04 -6.77 -18.28
C LYS A 96 3.79 -5.38 -18.82
N TYR A 97 4.65 -4.47 -18.42
CA TYR A 97 4.55 -3.05 -18.78
C TYR A 97 5.68 -2.66 -19.70
N THR A 98 5.38 -1.85 -20.70
CA THR A 98 6.43 -1.22 -21.53
C THR A 98 7.10 -0.08 -20.76
N PRO A 99 8.27 0.40 -21.20
CA PRO A 99 8.86 1.63 -20.63
C PRO A 99 7.92 2.83 -20.71
N GLU A 100 7.11 2.94 -21.77
CA GLU A 100 6.10 3.97 -21.94
C GLU A 100 4.99 3.83 -20.90
N ASP A 101 4.46 2.64 -20.67
CA ASP A 101 3.48 2.37 -19.61
C ASP A 101 4.03 2.79 -18.24
N CYS A 102 5.30 2.50 -17.98
CA CYS A 102 5.97 2.88 -16.73
C CYS A 102 6.07 4.41 -16.60
N GLY A 103 6.41 5.11 -17.68
CA GLY A 103 6.43 6.58 -17.70
C GLY A 103 5.07 7.16 -17.36
N MET A 104 4.02 6.67 -18.01
CA MET A 104 2.64 7.11 -17.76
C MET A 104 2.18 6.91 -16.33
N VAL A 105 2.56 5.79 -15.70
CA VAL A 105 2.24 5.54 -14.29
C VAL A 105 2.87 6.60 -13.38
N LEU A 106 4.12 6.95 -13.65
CA LEU A 106 4.82 7.96 -12.85
C LEU A 106 4.18 9.34 -12.98
N ASP A 107 3.79 9.73 -14.18
CA ASP A 107 3.10 11.00 -14.42
C ASP A 107 1.76 11.05 -13.68
N VAL A 108 1.01 9.96 -13.74
CA VAL A 108 -0.26 9.82 -13.01
C VAL A 108 -0.06 9.95 -11.50
N LEU A 109 0.90 9.22 -10.95
CA LEU A 109 1.19 9.26 -9.51
C LEU A 109 1.63 10.65 -9.06
N GLN A 110 2.42 11.33 -9.88
CA GLN A 110 2.86 12.70 -9.60
C GLN A 110 1.68 13.68 -9.63
N ALA A 111 0.80 13.58 -10.62
CA ALA A 111 -0.39 14.42 -10.70
C ALA A 111 -1.35 14.21 -9.52
N MET A 112 -1.60 12.96 -9.14
CA MET A 112 -2.44 12.63 -7.98
C MET A 112 -1.86 13.18 -6.68
N TYR A 113 -0.55 13.11 -6.50
CA TYR A 113 0.14 13.66 -5.34
C TYR A 113 0.02 15.19 -5.30
N GLN A 114 0.27 15.87 -6.42
CA GLN A 114 0.18 17.33 -6.52
C GLN A 114 -1.24 17.82 -6.21
N ASP A 115 -2.26 17.17 -6.74
CA ASP A 115 -3.65 17.52 -6.45
C ASP A 115 -3.95 17.40 -4.94
N THR A 116 -3.52 16.32 -4.29
CA THR A 116 -3.69 16.14 -2.85
C THR A 116 -2.94 17.20 -2.04
N GLU A 117 -1.67 17.49 -2.36
CA GLU A 117 -0.86 18.42 -1.59
C GLU A 117 -1.29 19.88 -1.76
N HIS A 118 -1.78 20.28 -2.93
CA HIS A 118 -2.14 21.65 -3.22
C HIS A 118 -3.61 21.99 -2.96
N SER A 119 -4.52 21.01 -3.14
CA SER A 119 -5.97 21.26 -3.07
C SER A 119 -6.58 20.98 -1.71
N ILE A 120 -5.89 20.24 -0.83
CA ILE A 120 -6.44 19.79 0.44
C ILE A 120 -5.79 20.50 1.62
N VAL A 121 -6.63 21.15 2.43
CA VAL A 121 -6.22 21.66 3.74
C VAL A 121 -6.09 20.47 4.69
N ASP A 122 -4.89 20.27 5.22
CA ASP A 122 -4.62 19.15 6.10
C ASP A 122 -5.12 19.41 7.52
N THR A 123 -6.20 18.73 7.90
CA THR A 123 -6.75 18.73 9.26
C THR A 123 -6.74 17.32 9.83
N GLN A 124 -6.34 17.22 11.08
CA GLN A 124 -6.31 15.94 11.80
C GLN A 124 -7.70 15.59 12.33
N HIS A 125 -7.96 14.29 12.45
CA HIS A 125 -9.18 13.75 13.00
C HIS A 125 -8.97 13.16 14.39
N GLY A 126 -10.04 13.05 15.16
CA GLY A 126 -10.16 12.27 16.39
C GLY A 126 -9.16 12.57 17.51
N THR A 127 -9.24 11.78 18.54
CA THR A 127 -8.34 11.88 19.71
C THR A 127 -7.86 10.53 20.22
N LYS A 128 -8.46 9.44 19.74
CA LYS A 128 -8.13 8.07 20.15
C LYS A 128 -7.02 7.48 19.27
N ASN A 129 -6.40 6.42 19.76
CA ASN A 129 -5.47 5.60 18.98
C ASN A 129 -6.17 4.33 18.49
N LEU A 130 -5.74 3.83 17.33
CA LEU A 130 -6.26 2.62 16.71
C LEU A 130 -5.11 1.72 16.27
N ILE A 131 -5.17 0.45 16.66
CA ILE A 131 -4.42 -0.62 15.97
C ILE A 131 -5.39 -1.33 15.04
N TYR A 132 -4.98 -1.61 13.80
CA TYR A 132 -5.82 -2.42 12.93
C TYR A 132 -5.06 -3.54 12.25
N PHE A 133 -5.81 -4.61 11.97
CA PHE A 133 -5.35 -5.82 11.30
C PHE A 133 -6.23 -6.11 10.08
N SER A 134 -5.64 -6.67 9.03
CA SER A 134 -6.37 -7.22 7.89
C SER A 134 -6.27 -8.74 7.93
N VAL A 135 -7.39 -9.42 8.19
CA VAL A 135 -7.40 -10.85 8.55
C VAL A 135 -8.21 -11.64 7.54
N HIS A 136 -7.55 -12.54 6.81
CA HIS A 136 -8.17 -13.35 5.78
C HIS A 136 -7.67 -14.80 5.83
N GLY A 137 -8.59 -15.72 6.16
CA GLY A 137 -8.31 -17.16 6.25
C GLY A 137 -7.83 -17.66 7.62
N ALA A 138 -8.06 -18.93 7.87
CA ALA A 138 -7.86 -19.56 9.18
C ALA A 138 -6.39 -19.56 9.64
N GLY A 139 -5.42 -19.62 8.71
CA GLY A 139 -3.99 -19.56 9.05
C GLY A 139 -3.60 -18.20 9.66
N TYR A 140 -4.13 -17.12 9.09
CA TYR A 140 -3.88 -15.77 9.61
C TYR A 140 -4.59 -15.51 10.96
N LEU A 141 -5.74 -16.17 11.19
CA LEU A 141 -6.43 -16.06 12.46
C LEU A 141 -5.61 -16.68 13.62
N LYS A 142 -4.91 -17.80 13.37
CA LYS A 142 -4.00 -18.39 14.35
C LYS A 142 -2.81 -17.47 14.65
N LEU A 143 -2.22 -16.83 13.64
CA LEU A 143 -1.14 -15.87 13.81
C LEU A 143 -1.62 -14.62 14.59
N LEU A 144 -2.81 -14.11 14.24
CA LEU A 144 -3.43 -13.00 14.95
C LEU A 144 -3.62 -13.30 16.44
N LYS A 145 -4.04 -14.52 16.79
CA LYS A 145 -4.16 -14.94 18.19
C LYS A 145 -2.84 -14.73 18.94
N LEU A 146 -1.73 -15.26 18.40
CA LEU A 146 -0.40 -15.08 19.00
C LEU A 146 0.00 -13.60 19.12
N SER A 147 -0.31 -12.80 18.11
CA SER A 147 -0.04 -11.36 18.09
C SER A 147 -0.81 -10.64 19.21
N LEU A 148 -2.12 -10.89 19.33
CA LEU A 148 -2.96 -10.25 20.36
C LEU A 148 -2.60 -10.72 21.77
N GLU A 149 -2.35 -12.01 21.98
CA GLU A 149 -1.89 -12.54 23.26
C GLU A 149 -0.54 -11.90 23.69
N ALA A 150 0.36 -11.70 22.75
CA ALA A 150 1.62 -11.01 23.00
C ALA A 150 1.40 -9.53 23.39
N ILE A 151 0.52 -8.82 22.68
CA ILE A 151 0.15 -7.44 23.02
C ILE A 151 -0.45 -7.36 24.43
N ILE A 152 -1.38 -8.26 24.78
CA ILE A 152 -2.00 -8.32 26.11
C ILE A 152 -0.95 -8.54 27.21
N LYS A 153 0.01 -9.44 26.97
CA LYS A 153 1.04 -9.77 27.96
C LYS A 153 2.05 -8.65 28.17
N THR A 154 2.31 -7.86 27.15
CA THR A 154 3.40 -6.86 27.17
C THR A 154 2.93 -5.43 27.40
N THR A 155 1.64 -5.12 27.14
CA THR A 155 1.08 -3.79 27.26
C THR A 155 0.34 -3.64 28.56
N THR A 156 0.81 -2.75 29.44
CA THR A 156 0.24 -2.53 30.76
C THR A 156 -0.95 -1.57 30.76
N ASN A 157 -0.97 -0.63 29.82
CA ASN A 157 -2.04 0.36 29.68
C ASN A 157 -2.53 0.38 28.23
N ILE A 158 -3.65 -0.27 27.97
CA ILE A 158 -4.26 -0.31 26.64
C ILE A 158 -4.97 1.03 26.40
N ASN A 159 -4.32 1.92 25.64
CA ASN A 159 -4.82 3.26 25.29
C ASN A 159 -5.24 3.35 23.81
N PHE A 160 -5.60 2.24 23.22
CA PHE A 160 -6.02 2.11 21.82
C PHE A 160 -7.17 1.12 21.67
N ASP A 161 -7.96 1.31 20.64
CA ASP A 161 -8.98 0.38 20.19
C ASP A 161 -8.39 -0.54 19.08
N ILE A 162 -9.07 -1.64 18.79
CA ILE A 162 -8.68 -2.56 17.72
C ILE A 162 -9.75 -2.60 16.63
N LEU A 163 -9.33 -2.50 15.36
CA LEU A 163 -10.18 -2.72 14.20
C LEU A 163 -9.71 -3.95 13.42
N PHE A 164 -10.63 -4.86 13.13
CA PHE A 164 -10.40 -5.97 12.20
C PHE A 164 -11.08 -5.68 10.86
N ILE A 165 -10.28 -5.66 9.78
CA ILE A 165 -10.77 -5.71 8.41
C ILE A 165 -10.84 -7.19 8.02
N CYS A 166 -12.04 -7.76 7.94
CA CYS A 166 -12.20 -9.21 7.82
C CYS A 166 -13.52 -9.58 7.12
N THR A 167 -13.69 -10.86 6.78
CA THR A 167 -14.98 -11.38 6.31
C THR A 167 -15.95 -11.61 7.47
N ALA A 168 -17.23 -11.82 7.14
CA ALA A 168 -18.25 -12.10 8.16
C ALA A 168 -17.95 -13.39 8.95
N GLU A 169 -17.40 -14.40 8.29
CA GLU A 169 -17.02 -15.66 8.94
C GLU A 169 -15.92 -15.44 9.99
N ILE A 170 -14.85 -14.70 9.62
CA ILE A 170 -13.75 -14.38 10.54
C ILE A 170 -14.25 -13.53 11.70
N LYS A 171 -15.15 -12.56 11.45
CA LYS A 171 -15.79 -11.79 12.54
C LYS A 171 -16.46 -12.71 13.54
N SER A 172 -17.27 -13.68 13.07
CA SER A 172 -17.97 -14.62 13.96
C SER A 172 -17.01 -15.44 14.83
N GLU A 173 -15.85 -15.83 14.31
CA GLU A 173 -14.81 -16.53 15.07
C GLU A 173 -14.13 -15.60 16.10
N LEU A 174 -13.89 -14.34 15.74
CA LEU A 174 -13.27 -13.36 16.65
C LEU A 174 -14.21 -12.99 17.82
N GLU A 175 -15.51 -12.85 17.57
CA GLU A 175 -16.50 -12.47 18.60
C GLU A 175 -16.65 -13.49 19.75
N ILE A 176 -16.32 -14.73 19.48
CA ILE A 176 -16.35 -15.80 20.52
C ILE A 176 -14.97 -16.10 21.13
N SER A 177 -13.96 -15.34 20.75
CA SER A 177 -12.57 -15.59 21.15
C SER A 177 -12.15 -14.77 22.36
N ASP A 178 -11.66 -15.41 23.40
CA ASP A 178 -11.28 -14.77 24.67
C ASP A 178 -10.10 -13.77 24.53
N TYR A 179 -9.22 -13.99 23.56
CA TYR A 179 -8.06 -13.12 23.33
C TYR A 179 -8.37 -11.75 22.73
N VAL A 180 -9.61 -11.45 22.39
CA VAL A 180 -10.06 -10.12 21.98
C VAL A 180 -10.75 -9.33 23.11
N LEU A 181 -11.15 -9.99 24.19
CA LEU A 181 -11.94 -9.41 25.29
C LEU A 181 -11.31 -8.18 25.97
N PRO A 182 -9.98 -8.10 26.16
CA PRO A 182 -9.38 -6.93 26.79
C PRO A 182 -9.47 -5.63 26.00
N PHE A 183 -9.84 -5.71 24.72
CA PHE A 183 -9.84 -4.57 23.79
C PHE A 183 -11.23 -4.06 23.49
N ASN A 184 -11.35 -2.77 23.20
CA ASN A 184 -12.51 -2.23 22.50
C ASN A 184 -12.38 -2.56 21.00
N VAL A 185 -13.21 -3.47 20.49
CA VAL A 185 -13.04 -4.10 19.19
C VAL A 185 -14.08 -3.61 18.20
N HIS A 186 -13.63 -3.30 17.01
CA HIS A 186 -14.44 -2.89 15.87
C HIS A 186 -14.20 -3.80 14.66
N TYR A 187 -15.17 -3.83 13.74
CA TYR A 187 -15.13 -4.66 12.55
C TYR A 187 -15.48 -3.84 11.30
N MET A 188 -14.64 -3.95 10.29
CA MET A 188 -14.94 -3.54 8.93
C MET A 188 -15.12 -4.81 8.08
N ILE A 189 -16.37 -5.10 7.70
CA ILE A 189 -16.66 -6.31 6.93
C ILE A 189 -16.39 -6.05 5.45
N VAL A 190 -15.57 -6.92 4.88
CA VAL A 190 -15.24 -6.94 3.44
C VAL A 190 -15.68 -8.26 2.82
N ASN A 191 -15.86 -8.24 1.50
CA ASN A 191 -16.15 -9.47 0.76
C ASN A 191 -14.96 -10.44 0.88
N LYS A 192 -15.25 -11.73 0.77
CA LYS A 192 -14.21 -12.76 0.74
C LYS A 192 -13.31 -12.50 -0.47
N PRO A 193 -12.01 -12.29 -0.26
CA PRO A 193 -11.08 -12.06 -1.35
C PRO A 193 -10.91 -13.33 -2.19
N ALA A 194 -10.73 -13.15 -3.50
CA ALA A 194 -10.56 -14.26 -4.43
C ALA A 194 -9.20 -14.96 -4.22
N ASP A 195 -8.19 -14.21 -3.83
CA ASP A 195 -6.83 -14.70 -3.60
C ASP A 195 -6.06 -13.88 -2.57
N GLY A 196 -4.80 -14.23 -2.34
CA GLY A 196 -3.92 -13.50 -1.41
C GLY A 196 -3.57 -12.08 -1.88
N ILE A 197 -3.61 -11.80 -3.18
CA ILE A 197 -3.36 -10.47 -3.74
C ILE A 197 -4.51 -9.53 -3.37
N GLU A 198 -5.74 -9.98 -3.57
CA GLU A 198 -6.92 -9.21 -3.19
C GLU A 198 -7.01 -9.04 -1.68
N ALA A 199 -6.70 -10.09 -0.91
CA ALA A 199 -6.65 -10.03 0.55
C ALA A 199 -5.69 -8.95 1.05
N SER A 200 -4.49 -8.88 0.48
CA SER A 200 -3.45 -7.93 0.91
C SER A 200 -3.85 -6.46 0.71
N LYS A 201 -4.62 -6.18 -0.35
CA LYS A 201 -5.10 -4.82 -0.66
C LYS A 201 -6.06 -4.26 0.39
N ASN A 202 -6.74 -5.12 1.16
CA ASN A 202 -7.74 -4.67 2.12
C ASN A 202 -7.16 -3.82 3.24
N LYS A 203 -5.87 -3.98 3.60
CA LYS A 203 -5.23 -3.11 4.59
C LYS A 203 -5.23 -1.61 4.20
N CYS A 204 -5.20 -1.32 2.90
CA CYS A 204 -5.25 0.04 2.40
C CYS A 204 -6.65 0.67 2.43
N LYS A 205 -7.70 -0.10 2.74
CA LYS A 205 -9.09 0.37 2.78
C LYS A 205 -9.52 0.91 4.14
N VAL A 206 -8.64 1.02 5.12
CA VAL A 206 -8.98 1.43 6.50
C VAL A 206 -9.78 2.74 6.56
N PHE A 207 -9.50 3.68 5.68
CA PHE A 207 -10.22 4.95 5.60
C PHE A 207 -11.64 4.86 5.01
N GLN A 208 -12.06 3.69 4.54
CA GLN A 208 -13.44 3.43 4.13
C GLN A 208 -14.32 3.02 5.32
N TRP A 209 -13.72 2.74 6.50
CA TRP A 209 -14.47 2.43 7.70
C TRP A 209 -15.11 3.70 8.29
N GLN A 210 -16.41 3.66 8.57
CA GLN A 210 -17.19 4.83 9.00
C GLN A 210 -16.71 5.42 10.35
N GLY A 211 -16.15 4.60 11.25
CA GLY A 211 -15.68 5.04 12.56
C GLY A 211 -14.27 5.67 12.57
N ILE A 212 -13.61 5.74 11.42
CA ILE A 212 -12.18 6.11 11.35
C ILE A 212 -11.89 7.54 11.88
N ASN A 213 -12.83 8.45 11.74
CA ASN A 213 -12.66 9.85 12.13
C ASN A 213 -12.65 10.09 13.66
N ASP A 214 -12.98 9.08 14.48
CA ASP A 214 -12.82 9.15 15.93
C ASP A 214 -11.36 8.99 16.38
N TYR A 215 -10.49 8.54 15.48
CA TYR A 215 -9.11 8.19 15.77
C TYR A 215 -8.13 9.21 15.19
N ASN A 216 -7.11 9.53 15.99
CA ASN A 216 -6.03 10.45 15.60
C ASN A 216 -4.82 9.70 15.03
N LYS A 217 -4.35 8.67 15.74
CA LYS A 217 -3.18 7.90 15.31
C LYS A 217 -3.56 6.46 15.04
N ILE A 218 -3.11 5.95 13.91
CA ILE A 218 -3.51 4.66 13.35
C ILE A 218 -2.27 3.83 13.07
N LEU A 219 -2.15 2.68 13.73
CA LEU A 219 -1.08 1.70 13.53
C LEU A 219 -1.64 0.46 12.83
N PHE A 220 -1.09 0.14 11.66
CA PHE A 220 -1.33 -1.14 10.99
C PHE A 220 -0.30 -2.17 11.42
N LEU A 221 -0.75 -3.40 11.66
CA LEU A 221 0.08 -4.55 11.93
C LEU A 221 -0.39 -5.77 11.11
N ASP A 222 0.54 -6.46 10.44
CA ASP A 222 0.27 -7.80 9.92
C ASP A 222 0.11 -8.79 11.09
N CYS A 223 -0.63 -9.87 10.87
CA CYS A 223 -0.94 -10.85 11.91
C CYS A 223 0.27 -11.63 12.45
N ASP A 224 1.41 -11.55 11.78
CA ASP A 224 2.67 -12.21 12.15
C ASP A 224 3.67 -11.27 12.84
N ILE A 225 3.17 -10.19 13.43
CA ILE A 225 3.94 -9.27 14.24
C ILE A 225 3.67 -9.53 15.71
N ILE A 226 4.73 -9.79 16.46
CA ILE A 226 4.68 -10.17 17.86
C ILE A 226 5.27 -9.06 18.74
N ALA A 227 4.47 -8.58 19.69
CA ALA A 227 4.93 -7.64 20.71
C ALA A 227 5.86 -8.33 21.71
N ILE A 228 6.98 -7.68 22.03
CA ILE A 228 7.94 -8.14 23.04
C ILE A 228 8.09 -7.13 24.20
N LYS A 229 7.53 -5.94 24.02
CA LYS A 229 7.39 -4.89 25.03
C LYS A 229 6.08 -4.15 24.80
N ASP A 230 5.77 -3.21 25.69
CA ASP A 230 4.61 -2.32 25.57
C ASP A 230 4.62 -1.60 24.22
N VAL A 231 3.49 -1.62 23.51
CA VAL A 231 3.32 -1.04 22.17
C VAL A 231 2.63 0.32 22.21
N SER A 232 2.09 0.73 23.35
CA SER A 232 1.27 1.93 23.49
C SER A 232 2.02 3.22 23.16
N TYR A 233 3.34 3.25 23.42
CA TYR A 233 4.17 4.42 23.14
C TYR A 233 4.50 4.60 21.65
N LEU A 234 4.30 3.58 20.81
CA LEU A 234 4.55 3.70 19.37
C LEU A 234 3.75 4.85 18.74
N PHE A 235 2.57 5.11 19.26
CA PHE A 235 1.76 6.22 18.75
C PHE A 235 2.44 7.59 18.92
N ASP A 236 3.31 7.76 19.91
CA ASP A 236 4.03 9.03 20.15
C ASP A 236 5.09 9.30 19.08
N LEU A 237 5.49 8.30 18.34
CA LEU A 237 6.46 8.43 17.25
C LEU A 237 5.91 9.25 16.07
N ALA A 238 4.59 9.23 15.85
CA ALA A 238 3.97 9.98 14.75
C ALA A 238 3.74 11.44 15.16
N THR A 239 4.44 12.35 14.49
CA THR A 239 4.40 13.80 14.75
C THR A 239 4.04 14.63 13.52
N GLN A 240 4.08 14.07 12.31
CA GLN A 240 3.78 14.74 11.05
C GLN A 240 2.56 14.08 10.37
N SER A 241 1.52 14.87 10.10
CA SER A 241 0.23 14.38 9.61
C SER A 241 0.24 13.84 8.17
N ASN A 242 1.17 14.34 7.35
CA ASN A 242 1.31 13.93 5.95
C ASN A 242 2.41 12.90 5.73
N LYS A 243 2.88 12.20 6.77
CA LYS A 243 3.93 11.18 6.66
C LYS A 243 3.45 9.81 7.09
N LEU A 244 3.89 8.80 6.36
CA LEU A 244 3.74 7.39 6.70
C LEU A 244 5.01 6.92 7.40
N TYR A 245 4.89 6.53 8.67
CA TYR A 245 5.98 5.98 9.46
C TYR A 245 6.08 4.49 9.20
N THR A 246 7.25 4.02 8.77
CA THR A 246 7.45 2.65 8.25
C THR A 246 8.73 2.02 8.78
N CYS A 247 8.96 0.75 8.45
CA CYS A 247 10.23 0.07 8.67
C CYS A 247 10.84 -0.34 7.32
N TYR A 248 12.17 -0.36 7.23
CA TYR A 248 12.86 -0.82 6.04
C TYR A 248 12.49 -2.26 5.69
N ASN A 249 12.44 -2.56 4.41
CA ASN A 249 12.09 -3.90 3.92
C ASN A 249 13.10 -4.99 4.34
N ALA A 250 14.33 -4.61 4.67
CA ALA A 250 15.34 -5.55 5.18
C ALA A 250 16.23 -4.88 6.23
N SER A 251 16.14 -5.35 7.45
CA SER A 251 16.90 -4.83 8.60
C SER A 251 18.43 -4.96 8.50
N LYS A 252 18.95 -5.79 7.59
CA LYS A 252 20.39 -6.10 7.46
C LYS A 252 21.07 -5.55 6.21
N VAL A 253 20.33 -4.91 5.31
CA VAL A 253 20.93 -4.30 4.11
C VAL A 253 21.16 -2.83 4.40
N GLY A 254 22.41 -2.38 4.35
CA GLY A 254 22.73 -0.96 4.56
C GLY A 254 21.98 -0.06 3.58
N LYS A 255 21.58 1.14 4.04
CA LYS A 255 20.80 2.14 3.29
C LYS A 255 21.27 2.31 1.84
N ASP A 256 22.57 2.48 1.63
CA ASP A 256 23.14 2.70 0.30
C ASP A 256 22.96 1.52 -0.64
N LYS A 257 22.99 0.29 -0.12
CA LYS A 257 22.75 -0.92 -0.92
C LYS A 257 21.30 -1.07 -1.33
N MET A 258 20.35 -0.69 -0.48
CA MET A 258 18.93 -0.80 -0.79
C MET A 258 18.51 0.18 -1.88
N ILE A 259 18.97 1.42 -1.81
CA ILE A 259 18.65 2.43 -2.82
C ILE A 259 19.38 2.14 -4.14
N ALA A 260 20.58 1.57 -4.08
CA ALA A 260 21.34 1.20 -5.28
C ALA A 260 20.69 0.06 -6.11
N HIS A 261 19.88 -0.78 -5.49
CA HIS A 261 19.14 -1.83 -6.19
C HIS A 261 17.81 -1.32 -6.70
N LYS A 262 17.76 -0.91 -7.95
CA LYS A 262 16.54 -0.47 -8.65
C LYS A 262 15.35 -1.44 -8.50
N ASN A 263 15.63 -2.72 -8.34
CA ASN A 263 14.62 -3.77 -8.17
C ASN A 263 14.05 -3.86 -6.73
N ILE A 264 14.67 -3.23 -5.74
CA ILE A 264 14.19 -3.28 -4.34
C ILE A 264 12.95 -2.44 -4.14
N TYR A 265 12.78 -1.38 -4.91
CA TYR A 265 11.54 -0.61 -4.91
C TYR A 265 10.36 -1.41 -5.46
N HIS A 266 10.61 -2.58 -6.04
CA HIS A 266 9.60 -3.30 -6.78
C HIS A 266 8.87 -2.37 -7.75
N SER A 267 9.59 -1.34 -8.20
CA SER A 267 9.01 -0.27 -8.97
C SER A 267 8.79 -0.70 -10.41
N ILE A 268 7.81 -0.08 -11.01
CA ILE A 268 7.38 -0.31 -12.39
C ILE A 268 8.49 0.05 -13.35
N SER A 269 9.23 1.11 -13.06
CA SER A 269 10.28 1.61 -13.92
C SER A 269 11.63 1.65 -13.23
N PRO A 270 12.72 1.57 -13.99
CA PRO A 270 14.02 1.93 -13.49
C PRO A 270 13.96 3.36 -12.93
N ILE A 271 14.36 3.54 -11.69
CA ILE A 271 14.45 4.87 -11.10
C ILE A 271 15.63 5.56 -11.79
N ALA A 272 15.40 6.74 -12.35
CA ALA A 272 16.46 7.57 -12.91
C ALA A 272 17.51 7.91 -11.85
N ASN A 273 18.78 7.99 -12.22
CA ASN A 273 19.86 8.24 -11.25
C ASN A 273 19.66 9.53 -10.46
N GLU A 274 19.17 10.57 -11.11
CA GLU A 274 18.84 11.87 -10.47
C GLU A 274 17.77 11.70 -9.37
N HIS A 275 16.76 10.88 -9.63
CA HIS A 275 15.72 10.59 -8.66
C HIS A 275 16.26 9.70 -7.51
N LEU A 276 17.16 8.76 -7.79
CA LEU A 276 17.83 7.97 -6.75
C LEU A 276 18.62 8.86 -5.78
N GLU A 277 19.34 9.86 -6.27
CA GLU A 277 20.07 10.80 -5.39
C GLU A 277 19.09 11.62 -4.53
N THR A 278 17.96 12.05 -5.09
CA THR A 278 16.90 12.72 -4.32
C THR A 278 16.36 11.81 -3.23
N LEU A 279 16.06 10.55 -3.53
CA LEU A 279 15.57 9.59 -2.55
C LEU A 279 16.61 9.34 -1.43
N LYS A 280 17.89 9.25 -1.77
CA LYS A 280 18.98 9.13 -0.79
C LYS A 280 19.07 10.35 0.11
N LEU A 281 19.05 11.55 -0.49
CA LEU A 281 19.12 12.82 0.24
C LEU A 281 18.00 12.94 1.27
N HIS A 282 16.79 12.52 0.91
CA HIS A 282 15.61 12.56 1.77
C HIS A 282 15.40 11.28 2.57
N ASN A 283 16.38 10.38 2.59
CA ASN A 283 16.33 9.13 3.34
C ASN A 283 15.09 8.26 3.01
N GLN A 284 14.64 8.32 1.76
CA GLN A 284 13.51 7.52 1.28
C GLN A 284 13.98 6.14 0.88
N MET A 285 13.40 5.12 1.48
CA MET A 285 13.80 3.73 1.27
C MET A 285 12.58 2.84 1.12
N PRO A 286 12.71 1.76 0.33
CA PRO A 286 11.67 0.75 0.25
C PRO A 286 11.36 0.23 1.65
N PHE A 287 10.10 0.18 1.98
CA PHE A 287 9.65 -0.25 3.29
C PHE A 287 8.86 -1.55 3.22
N ASN A 288 8.75 -2.22 4.34
CA ASN A 288 7.88 -3.35 4.53
C ASN A 288 6.47 -2.84 4.88
N ALA A 289 5.46 -3.24 4.10
CA ALA A 289 4.07 -2.82 4.30
C ALA A 289 3.31 -3.69 5.33
N GLY A 290 4.00 -4.54 6.07
CA GLY A 290 3.41 -5.32 7.15
C GLY A 290 3.16 -4.51 8.43
N GLN A 291 3.79 -3.34 8.55
CA GLN A 291 3.54 -2.39 9.63
C GLN A 291 3.76 -0.96 9.16
N PHE A 292 2.87 -0.09 9.54
CA PHE A 292 3.03 1.36 9.38
C PHE A 292 2.14 2.13 10.36
N LEU A 293 2.61 3.31 10.74
CA LEU A 293 1.92 4.23 11.64
C LEU A 293 1.68 5.55 10.90
N MET A 294 0.55 6.18 11.16
CA MET A 294 0.17 7.46 10.56
C MET A 294 -0.71 8.27 11.49
N ILE A 295 -0.71 9.58 11.28
CA ILE A 295 -1.73 10.47 11.83
C ILE A 295 -2.91 10.49 10.87
N ASN A 296 -4.12 10.32 11.38
CA ASN A 296 -5.33 10.41 10.59
C ASN A 296 -5.60 11.87 10.23
N SER A 297 -5.39 12.23 8.98
CA SER A 297 -5.64 13.55 8.44
C SER A 297 -6.31 13.45 7.07
N TYR A 298 -6.94 14.54 6.63
CA TYR A 298 -7.57 14.57 5.31
C TYR A 298 -6.58 14.25 4.18
N LYS A 299 -5.35 14.77 4.26
CA LYS A 299 -4.30 14.45 3.27
C LYS A 299 -3.94 12.96 3.28
N MET A 300 -3.76 12.38 4.46
CA MET A 300 -3.44 10.95 4.58
C MET A 300 -4.57 10.07 4.02
N GLN A 301 -5.83 10.41 4.29
CA GLN A 301 -6.99 9.72 3.72
C GLN A 301 -6.97 9.77 2.18
N GLU A 302 -6.69 10.95 1.58
CA GLU A 302 -6.59 11.07 0.13
C GLU A 302 -5.37 10.34 -0.45
N HIS A 303 -4.23 10.33 0.24
CA HIS A 303 -3.09 9.50 -0.19
C HIS A 303 -3.45 8.01 -0.25
N PHE A 304 -4.14 7.47 0.75
CA PHE A 304 -4.62 6.08 0.72
C PHE A 304 -5.69 5.84 -0.35
N LYS A 305 -6.55 6.80 -0.61
CA LYS A 305 -7.50 6.74 -1.71
C LYS A 305 -6.78 6.68 -3.07
N ASN A 306 -5.72 7.45 -3.25
CA ASN A 306 -4.88 7.41 -4.44
C ASN A 306 -4.19 6.05 -4.60
N VAL A 307 -3.64 5.48 -3.53
CA VAL A 307 -3.05 4.13 -3.55
C VAL A 307 -4.09 3.07 -3.91
N ASN A 308 -5.28 3.12 -3.32
CA ASN A 308 -6.37 2.19 -3.65
C ASN A 308 -6.78 2.30 -5.12
N TRP A 309 -6.96 3.54 -5.61
CA TRP A 309 -7.25 3.77 -7.03
C TRP A 309 -6.15 3.19 -7.93
N PHE A 310 -4.88 3.39 -7.56
CA PHE A 310 -3.75 2.85 -8.29
C PHE A 310 -3.77 1.32 -8.32
N MET A 311 -4.00 0.65 -7.21
CA MET A 311 -4.13 -0.81 -7.14
C MET A 311 -5.29 -1.36 -7.98
N GLU A 312 -6.40 -0.62 -8.08
CA GLU A 312 -7.58 -1.02 -8.85
C GLU A 312 -7.39 -0.87 -10.36
N ASN A 313 -6.68 0.18 -10.77
CA ASN A 313 -6.54 0.56 -12.18
C ASN A 313 -5.22 0.11 -12.80
N TRP A 314 -4.26 -0.33 -12.00
CA TRP A 314 -2.94 -0.79 -12.44
C TRP A 314 -2.55 -2.12 -11.80
N PRO A 315 -3.24 -3.23 -12.13
CA PRO A 315 -2.98 -4.53 -11.52
C PRO A 315 -1.63 -5.12 -11.96
N GLY A 316 -1.06 -5.99 -11.15
CA GLY A 316 0.04 -6.87 -11.57
C GLY A 316 1.41 -6.66 -10.93
N TYR A 317 1.49 -5.94 -9.82
CA TYR A 317 2.73 -5.80 -9.08
C TYR A 317 3.10 -7.02 -8.24
N PHE A 318 4.40 -7.22 -8.07
CA PHE A 318 4.95 -8.46 -7.50
C PHE A 318 4.70 -8.61 -5.98
N PHE A 319 4.97 -7.59 -5.21
CA PHE A 319 4.78 -7.65 -3.76
C PHE A 319 3.42 -7.10 -3.33
N PHE A 320 2.39 -7.54 -4.05
CA PHE A 320 1.01 -7.21 -3.72
C PHE A 320 0.82 -5.69 -3.52
N GLU A 321 0.16 -5.28 -2.45
CA GLU A 321 -0.07 -3.89 -2.09
C GLU A 321 1.21 -3.12 -1.75
N GLN A 322 2.25 -3.79 -1.24
CA GLN A 322 3.50 -3.15 -0.86
C GLN A 322 4.15 -2.39 -2.01
N SER A 323 4.14 -2.95 -3.23
CA SER A 323 4.72 -2.28 -4.39
C SER A 323 4.06 -0.96 -4.69
N TYR A 324 2.73 -0.91 -4.59
CA TYR A 324 1.95 0.31 -4.84
C TYR A 324 2.20 1.37 -3.76
N MET A 325 2.22 0.95 -2.50
CA MET A 325 2.50 1.83 -1.38
C MET A 325 3.92 2.41 -1.45
N VAL A 326 4.92 1.56 -1.71
CA VAL A 326 6.32 2.00 -1.86
C VAL A 326 6.45 2.97 -3.02
N GLU A 327 5.88 2.66 -4.18
CA GLU A 327 5.92 3.51 -5.36
C GLU A 327 5.30 4.89 -5.07
N TYR A 328 4.12 4.93 -4.46
CA TYR A 328 3.43 6.16 -4.17
C TYR A 328 4.10 6.97 -3.05
N PHE A 329 4.30 6.37 -1.88
CA PHE A 329 4.76 7.10 -0.69
C PHE A 329 6.25 7.46 -0.73
N CYS A 330 7.12 6.54 -1.14
CA CYS A 330 8.55 6.85 -1.21
C CYS A 330 8.86 7.86 -2.31
N ARG A 331 8.27 7.68 -3.50
CA ARG A 331 8.54 8.56 -4.63
C ARG A 331 8.11 10.01 -4.36
N ASN A 332 7.06 10.20 -3.60
CA ASN A 332 6.56 11.52 -3.20
C ASN A 332 7.16 12.00 -1.86
N LEU A 333 8.20 11.36 -1.38
CA LEU A 333 8.92 11.74 -0.14
C LEU A 333 8.02 11.75 1.11
N LEU A 334 7.03 10.86 1.16
CA LEU A 334 6.02 10.82 2.21
C LEU A 334 6.33 9.81 3.33
N THR A 335 7.51 9.17 3.34
CA THR A 335 7.84 8.16 4.36
C THR A 335 8.86 8.66 5.37
N ILE A 336 8.74 8.15 6.60
CA ILE A 336 9.74 8.25 7.67
C ILE A 336 9.99 6.84 8.19
N ALA A 337 11.18 6.29 7.93
CA ALA A 337 11.49 4.91 8.31
C ALA A 337 12.42 4.81 9.54
N ASP A 338 13.31 5.75 9.73
CA ASP A 338 14.35 5.68 10.78
C ASP A 338 13.79 5.56 12.20
N VAL A 339 12.64 6.18 12.47
CA VAL A 339 12.03 6.22 13.80
C VAL A 339 11.45 4.84 14.17
N MET A 340 10.60 4.28 13.31
CA MET A 340 9.98 2.97 13.57
C MET A 340 10.97 1.81 13.51
N GLN A 341 12.00 1.92 12.66
CA GLN A 341 13.05 0.89 12.51
C GLN A 341 13.78 0.56 13.81
N GLN A 342 13.86 1.48 14.75
CA GLN A 342 14.49 1.25 16.06
C GLN A 342 13.63 0.37 16.97
N HIS A 343 12.32 0.37 16.76
CA HIS A 343 11.35 -0.27 17.63
C HIS A 343 10.77 -1.57 17.06
N ILE A 344 10.82 -1.75 15.72
CA ILE A 344 10.28 -2.94 15.08
C ILE A 344 11.39 -3.67 14.30
N PHE A 345 11.65 -4.90 14.68
CA PHE A 345 12.63 -5.74 14.01
C PHE A 345 11.93 -6.58 12.93
N VAL A 346 12.24 -6.31 11.66
CA VAL A 346 11.74 -7.11 10.54
C VAL A 346 12.72 -8.24 10.23
N CYS A 347 12.29 -9.47 10.33
CA CYS A 347 13.10 -10.64 10.00
C CYS A 347 12.36 -11.61 9.08
N THR A 348 13.11 -12.36 8.29
CA THR A 348 12.58 -13.55 7.62
C THR A 348 12.86 -14.77 8.50
N ILE A 349 12.05 -15.81 8.40
CA ILE A 349 12.23 -17.04 9.18
C ILE A 349 13.59 -17.67 8.91
N ALA A 350 14.07 -17.67 7.66
CA ALA A 350 15.42 -18.13 7.33
C ALA A 350 16.54 -17.33 8.05
N THR A 351 16.27 -16.07 8.38
CA THR A 351 17.18 -15.24 9.19
C THR A 351 17.03 -15.58 10.68
N ALA A 352 15.82 -15.88 11.11
CA ALA A 352 15.49 -16.25 12.47
C ALA A 352 16.13 -17.59 12.88
N GLU A 353 16.09 -18.60 12.04
CA GLU A 353 16.71 -19.91 12.28
C GLU A 353 18.22 -19.83 12.50
N LYS A 354 18.88 -18.83 11.90
CA LYS A 354 20.35 -18.62 12.06
C LYS A 354 20.74 -17.84 13.32
N ASN A 355 19.85 -17.10 13.91
CA ASN A 355 20.12 -16.23 15.06
C ASN A 355 19.26 -16.64 16.26
N LYS A 356 19.88 -17.05 17.35
CA LYS A 356 19.18 -17.43 18.58
C LYS A 356 18.38 -16.29 19.21
N LYS A 357 18.83 -15.04 19.09
CA LYS A 357 18.12 -13.85 19.54
C LYS A 357 17.98 -12.88 18.38
N LEU A 358 16.76 -12.50 18.01
CA LEU A 358 16.46 -11.73 16.81
C LEU A 358 16.30 -10.23 17.06
N HIS A 359 16.07 -9.84 18.30
CA HIS A 359 15.77 -8.47 18.67
C HIS A 359 16.95 -7.83 19.40
N ASN A 360 17.14 -6.54 19.16
CA ASN A 360 17.96 -5.68 20.01
C ASN A 360 17.15 -5.30 21.26
N ASP A 361 17.82 -4.75 22.26
CA ASP A 361 17.17 -4.39 23.54
C ASP A 361 16.17 -3.23 23.39
N ASP A 362 16.20 -2.48 22.29
CA ASP A 362 15.28 -1.36 22.02
C ASP A 362 14.01 -1.79 21.25
N ALA A 363 14.01 -2.95 20.60
CA ALA A 363 12.85 -3.43 19.88
C ALA A 363 11.67 -3.69 20.83
N CYS A 364 10.47 -3.32 20.40
CA CYS A 364 9.22 -3.65 21.07
C CYS A 364 8.37 -4.65 20.30
N MET A 365 8.65 -4.85 19.01
CA MET A 365 7.97 -5.81 18.15
C MET A 365 8.95 -6.55 17.24
N ILE A 366 8.58 -7.77 16.86
CA ILE A 366 9.25 -8.55 15.83
C ILE A 366 8.25 -8.87 14.73
N HIS A 367 8.56 -8.51 13.51
CA HIS A 367 7.80 -8.90 12.33
C HIS A 367 8.44 -10.13 11.68
N PHE A 368 7.78 -11.25 11.71
CA PHE A 368 8.20 -12.50 11.07
C PHE A 368 7.79 -12.49 9.59
N ALA A 369 8.41 -11.60 8.80
CA ALA A 369 8.05 -11.36 7.41
C ALA A 369 8.37 -12.54 6.50
N GLY A 370 7.56 -12.72 5.45
CA GLY A 370 7.77 -13.66 4.36
C GLY A 370 6.82 -14.85 4.35
N SER A 371 6.50 -15.28 3.12
CA SER A 371 5.54 -16.36 2.83
C SER A 371 6.21 -17.71 2.53
N SER A 372 7.52 -17.82 2.68
CA SER A 372 8.28 -19.01 2.24
C SER A 372 8.06 -20.26 3.09
N LEU A 373 7.31 -20.17 4.19
CA LEU A 373 6.91 -21.32 4.99
C LEU A 373 5.41 -21.55 4.88
N GLN A 374 5.02 -22.80 4.85
CA GLN A 374 3.64 -23.19 5.08
C GLN A 374 3.18 -22.61 6.42
N SER A 375 1.94 -22.15 6.50
CA SER A 375 1.39 -21.42 7.66
C SER A 375 1.66 -22.12 9.00
N ASP A 376 1.58 -23.43 9.04
CA ASP A 376 1.77 -24.22 10.26
C ASP A 376 3.23 -24.18 10.75
N THR A 377 4.22 -24.30 9.86
CA THR A 377 5.66 -24.20 10.22
C THR A 377 6.01 -22.80 10.75
N LYS A 378 5.41 -21.77 10.19
CA LYS A 378 5.59 -20.38 10.65
C LYS A 378 4.99 -20.20 12.05
N LEU A 379 3.82 -20.78 12.28
CA LEU A 379 3.12 -20.74 13.55
C LEU A 379 3.93 -21.40 14.65
N ASP A 380 4.39 -22.63 14.42
CA ASP A 380 5.23 -23.39 15.36
C ASP A 380 6.54 -22.66 15.66
N PHE A 381 7.13 -22.03 14.64
CA PHE A 381 8.36 -21.25 14.84
C PHE A 381 8.12 -20.03 15.75
N ILE A 382 7.05 -19.28 15.50
CA ILE A 382 6.71 -18.09 16.30
C ILE A 382 6.37 -18.50 17.73
N ASP A 383 5.57 -19.53 17.92
CA ASP A 383 5.20 -20.03 19.25
C ASP A 383 6.42 -20.47 20.06
N ASN A 384 7.29 -21.27 19.45
CA ASN A 384 8.57 -21.67 20.04
C ASN A 384 9.46 -20.48 20.40
N TYR A 385 9.49 -19.43 19.53
CA TYR A 385 10.26 -18.22 19.80
C TYR A 385 9.69 -17.43 20.99
N ILE A 386 8.37 -17.28 21.06
CA ILE A 386 7.69 -16.62 22.19
C ILE A 386 8.04 -17.35 23.50
N ASN A 387 7.90 -18.67 23.52
CA ASN A 387 8.19 -19.48 24.70
C ASN A 387 9.65 -19.43 25.13
N ALA A 388 10.57 -19.35 24.18
CA ALA A 388 12.01 -19.33 24.48
C ALA A 388 12.56 -17.96 24.91
N TYR A 389 11.98 -16.85 24.44
CA TYR A 389 12.60 -15.53 24.56
C TYR A 389 11.69 -14.40 25.08
N ILE A 390 10.40 -14.62 25.18
CA ILE A 390 9.44 -13.57 25.60
C ILE A 390 8.76 -13.90 26.92
N THR A 391 8.53 -15.17 27.23
CA THR A 391 7.85 -15.61 28.45
C THR A 391 8.79 -15.87 29.63
N GLN A 392 10.09 -15.63 29.49
CA GLN A 392 11.08 -15.65 30.56
C GLN A 392 11.21 -14.25 31.20
#